data_1f25d0e171914bc28028a403483bfc9f
#
_entry.id   1f25d0e171914bc28028a403483bfc9f
#
_cell.length_a   1.000
_cell.length_b   1.000
_cell.length_c   1.000
_cell.angle_alpha   90.00
_cell.angle_beta   90.00
_cell.angle_gamma   90.00
#
_symmetry.space_group_name_H-M   'P 1'
#
loop_
_entity.id
_entity.type
_entity.pdbx_description
1 polymer ?
#
loop_
_entity_poly.entity_id
_entity_poly.type
_entity_poly.pdbx_seq_one_letter_code
_entity_poly.pdbx_strand_id
1 'polypeptide(L)'
;MTPENVLRIGMAAAKVLRKKHGRNMVLIGKDTRLSGYMIESALTSGICSMGMNVTLVGPIPTPGVAFLTRALRLDAGIVISASHNPYEDNGIKFFSSDGFKLPDEIEKSIEELVVDDGLGTKRPSGSDIGKAYRLDDATGRYIEYIKSTVPKGVTLEGIKVVVDCANGAAYKTTPWVLRELGAEVIVLNDKPDGSNINDGCGALYPEMLQKAVRQHRAHAGIAHDGDADRTIFCDEKGRIVNGDQIIGICARELKREGRLKGNTVVSTVMSNLGLERYLEKNGIKFIRTKVGDRFVAEKMRAGGYNFGGEQSGHIIFSDYNTTGDGPITALHVLYLMRKRGKPFSKLVSDITLYPQVLINVETEKRKDFKSIPEIESVIKNAEKRLAGNGRILVRPSGTEPKIRVMVEGKERRLIEKLGNEIAKVVREYL
;
A
#
# COMPACT_ATOMS: atom_id res chain seq x y z
N MET A 1 -17.39 -13.10 3.48
CA MET A 1 -17.55 -13.56 2.07
C MET A 1 -17.88 -15.05 2.07
N THR A 2 -19.02 -15.45 1.48
CA THR A 2 -19.37 -16.87 1.28
C THR A 2 -18.95 -17.32 -0.12
N PRO A 3 -18.76 -18.63 -0.37
CA PRO A 3 -18.39 -19.12 -1.70
C PRO A 3 -19.39 -18.73 -2.79
N GLU A 4 -20.69 -18.70 -2.47
CA GLU A 4 -21.77 -18.30 -3.40
C GLU A 4 -21.61 -16.86 -3.85
N ASN A 5 -21.36 -15.93 -2.90
CA ASN A 5 -21.15 -14.53 -3.21
C ASN A 5 -19.88 -14.33 -4.05
N VAL A 6 -18.82 -15.04 -3.72
CA VAL A 6 -17.54 -14.97 -4.47
C VAL A 6 -17.69 -15.53 -5.88
N LEU A 7 -18.46 -16.61 -6.06
CA LEU A 7 -18.81 -17.13 -7.39
C LEU A 7 -19.52 -16.06 -8.22
N ARG A 8 -20.52 -15.38 -7.61
CA ARG A 8 -21.25 -14.28 -8.26
C ARG A 8 -20.35 -13.10 -8.62
N ILE A 9 -19.42 -12.73 -7.72
CA ILE A 9 -18.41 -11.70 -8.01
C ILE A 9 -17.57 -12.10 -9.23
N GLY A 10 -17.12 -13.34 -9.30
CA GLY A 10 -16.38 -13.87 -10.46
C GLY A 10 -17.16 -13.81 -11.76
N MET A 11 -18.44 -14.18 -11.72
CA MET A 11 -19.34 -14.10 -12.88
C MET A 11 -19.58 -12.66 -13.33
N ALA A 12 -19.85 -11.75 -12.39
CA ALA A 12 -20.06 -10.33 -12.66
C ALA A 12 -18.81 -9.68 -13.24
N ALA A 13 -17.65 -9.92 -12.64
CA ALA A 13 -16.37 -9.44 -13.13
C ALA A 13 -16.09 -9.91 -14.57
N ALA A 14 -16.29 -11.20 -14.85
CA ALA A 14 -16.12 -11.73 -16.20
C ALA A 14 -17.06 -11.08 -17.20
N LYS A 15 -18.33 -10.85 -16.84
CA LYS A 15 -19.33 -10.20 -17.71
C LYS A 15 -18.94 -8.77 -18.05
N VAL A 16 -18.37 -8.01 -17.11
CA VAL A 16 -17.92 -6.62 -17.30
C VAL A 16 -16.60 -6.53 -18.05
N LEU A 17 -15.63 -7.41 -17.72
CA LEU A 17 -14.26 -7.33 -18.22
C LEU A 17 -14.06 -8.05 -19.56
N ARG A 18 -14.97 -8.94 -19.95
CA ARG A 18 -14.88 -9.71 -21.21
C ARG A 18 -15.00 -8.79 -22.43
N LYS A 19 -14.03 -8.88 -23.33
CA LYS A 19 -14.00 -8.12 -24.58
C LYS A 19 -14.39 -9.00 -25.76
N LYS A 20 -15.07 -8.41 -26.76
CA LYS A 20 -15.43 -9.13 -28.00
C LYS A 20 -14.21 -9.65 -28.75
N HIS A 21 -13.09 -8.90 -28.70
CA HIS A 21 -11.82 -9.23 -29.35
C HIS A 21 -10.68 -9.03 -28.33
N GLY A 22 -10.57 -9.90 -27.34
CA GLY A 22 -9.54 -9.90 -26.33
C GLY A 22 -9.04 -11.31 -26.05
N ARG A 23 -7.96 -11.42 -25.26
CA ARG A 23 -7.50 -12.72 -24.76
C ARG A 23 -8.51 -13.36 -23.81
N ASN A 24 -9.38 -12.51 -23.22
CA ASN A 24 -10.35 -12.88 -22.20
C ASN A 24 -9.71 -13.73 -21.09
N MET A 25 -8.62 -13.20 -20.54
CA MET A 25 -7.81 -13.87 -19.52
C MET A 25 -7.51 -12.94 -18.37
N VAL A 26 -7.73 -13.41 -17.15
CA VAL A 26 -7.41 -12.70 -15.91
C VAL A 26 -6.36 -13.45 -15.11
N LEU A 27 -5.57 -12.71 -14.33
CA LEU A 27 -4.62 -13.24 -13.38
C LEU A 27 -5.23 -13.19 -11.98
N ILE A 28 -5.08 -14.26 -11.19
CA ILE A 28 -5.48 -14.28 -9.78
C ILE A 28 -4.27 -14.62 -8.93
N GLY A 29 -3.91 -13.68 -8.03
CA GLY A 29 -2.97 -13.89 -6.94
C GLY A 29 -3.64 -13.69 -5.59
N LYS A 30 -2.96 -14.10 -4.52
CA LYS A 30 -3.48 -14.02 -3.17
C LYS A 30 -2.37 -13.80 -2.15
N ASP A 31 -2.73 -13.38 -0.96
CA ASP A 31 -1.86 -13.48 0.21
C ASP A 31 -1.93 -14.90 0.82
N THR A 32 -1.47 -15.06 2.03
CA THR A 32 -1.31 -16.37 2.66
C THR A 32 -2.49 -16.82 3.51
N ARG A 33 -3.59 -16.06 3.56
CA ARG A 33 -4.79 -16.36 4.35
C ARG A 33 -5.43 -17.67 3.95
N LEU A 34 -5.89 -18.44 4.95
CA LEU A 34 -6.56 -19.73 4.73
C LEU A 34 -7.81 -19.59 3.84
N SER A 35 -8.62 -18.55 4.07
CA SER A 35 -9.83 -18.28 3.26
C SER A 35 -9.51 -17.99 1.80
N GLY A 36 -8.26 -17.58 1.48
CA GLY A 36 -7.81 -17.31 0.12
C GLY A 36 -7.95 -18.50 -0.83
N TYR A 37 -7.82 -19.73 -0.34
CA TYR A 37 -7.98 -20.94 -1.17
C TYR A 37 -9.42 -21.14 -1.61
N MET A 38 -10.38 -20.97 -0.70
CA MET A 38 -11.81 -21.05 -1.00
C MET A 38 -12.22 -19.95 -1.98
N ILE A 39 -11.78 -18.71 -1.70
CA ILE A 39 -12.11 -17.53 -2.53
C ILE A 39 -11.53 -17.70 -3.94
N GLU A 40 -10.27 -18.13 -4.09
CA GLU A 40 -9.63 -18.39 -5.39
C GLU A 40 -10.43 -19.41 -6.22
N SER A 41 -10.86 -20.51 -5.59
CA SER A 41 -11.62 -21.57 -6.26
C SER A 41 -13.00 -21.07 -6.74
N ALA A 42 -13.71 -20.34 -5.89
CA ALA A 42 -15.03 -19.79 -6.23
C ALA A 42 -14.96 -18.72 -7.32
N LEU A 43 -13.99 -17.79 -7.22
CA LEU A 43 -13.73 -16.79 -8.27
C LEU A 43 -13.41 -17.44 -9.61
N THR A 44 -12.50 -18.42 -9.60
CA THR A 44 -12.08 -19.16 -10.80
C THR A 44 -13.28 -19.82 -11.47
N SER A 45 -14.13 -20.51 -10.69
CA SER A 45 -15.34 -21.14 -11.21
C SER A 45 -16.30 -20.12 -11.79
N GLY A 46 -16.52 -19.00 -11.11
CA GLY A 46 -17.38 -17.90 -11.59
C GLY A 46 -16.90 -17.33 -12.92
N ILE A 47 -15.62 -16.99 -12.99
CA ILE A 47 -15.00 -16.39 -14.18
C ILE A 47 -15.02 -17.35 -15.37
N CYS A 48 -14.61 -18.62 -15.15
CA CYS A 48 -14.61 -19.63 -16.22
C CYS A 48 -16.02 -19.93 -16.74
N SER A 49 -17.03 -19.93 -15.85
CA SER A 49 -18.42 -20.16 -16.24
C SER A 49 -18.99 -19.09 -17.19
N MET A 50 -18.34 -17.93 -17.24
CA MET A 50 -18.71 -16.80 -18.11
C MET A 50 -17.80 -16.65 -19.35
N GLY A 51 -16.93 -17.66 -19.61
CA GLY A 51 -16.11 -17.76 -20.81
C GLY A 51 -14.83 -16.93 -20.78
N MET A 52 -14.33 -16.53 -19.61
CA MET A 52 -12.99 -15.96 -19.48
C MET A 52 -12.01 -16.99 -18.91
N ASN A 53 -10.79 -16.96 -19.35
CA ASN A 53 -9.71 -17.79 -18.82
C ASN A 53 -9.10 -17.20 -17.54
N VAL A 54 -8.55 -18.04 -16.69
CA VAL A 54 -7.89 -17.64 -15.44
C VAL A 54 -6.46 -18.17 -15.41
N THR A 55 -5.53 -17.31 -15.00
CA THR A 55 -4.14 -17.69 -14.67
C THR A 55 -3.95 -17.56 -13.17
N LEU A 56 -3.68 -18.67 -12.48
CA LEU A 56 -3.45 -18.74 -11.05
C LEU A 56 -1.94 -18.63 -10.76
N VAL A 57 -1.55 -17.75 -9.84
CA VAL A 57 -0.12 -17.53 -9.48
C VAL A 57 0.19 -17.86 -8.02
N GLY A 58 -0.82 -18.22 -7.22
CA GLY A 58 -0.66 -18.54 -5.79
C GLY A 58 -0.32 -17.32 -4.93
N PRO A 59 0.32 -17.53 -3.76
CA PRO A 59 0.73 -16.44 -2.89
C PRO A 59 1.83 -15.59 -3.53
N ILE A 60 1.53 -14.32 -3.76
CA ILE A 60 2.43 -13.31 -4.33
C ILE A 60 2.02 -11.92 -3.84
N PRO A 61 2.96 -10.96 -3.64
CA PRO A 61 2.64 -9.59 -3.31
C PRO A 61 1.63 -8.96 -4.27
N THR A 62 0.73 -8.11 -3.72
CA THR A 62 -0.22 -7.32 -4.51
C THR A 62 0.45 -6.60 -5.71
N PRO A 63 1.59 -5.90 -5.53
CA PRO A 63 2.28 -5.28 -6.66
C PRO A 63 2.82 -6.29 -7.70
N GLY A 64 3.08 -7.53 -7.29
CA GLY A 64 3.46 -8.61 -8.22
C GLY A 64 2.31 -8.98 -9.17
N VAL A 65 1.07 -8.96 -8.68
CA VAL A 65 -0.11 -9.16 -9.54
C VAL A 65 -0.27 -8.00 -10.54
N ALA A 66 -0.15 -6.75 -10.08
CA ALA A 66 -0.21 -5.58 -10.96
C ALA A 66 0.87 -5.63 -12.06
N PHE A 67 2.10 -5.99 -11.68
CA PHE A 67 3.21 -6.18 -12.62
C PHE A 67 2.93 -7.30 -13.64
N LEU A 68 2.57 -8.50 -13.17
CA LEU A 68 2.35 -9.66 -14.05
C LEU A 68 1.16 -9.46 -14.98
N THR A 69 0.11 -8.78 -14.56
CA THR A 69 -1.04 -8.43 -15.41
C THR A 69 -0.58 -7.66 -16.64
N ARG A 70 0.29 -6.66 -16.46
CA ARG A 70 0.88 -5.89 -17.57
C ARG A 70 1.87 -6.71 -18.38
N ALA A 71 2.80 -7.36 -17.70
CA ALA A 71 3.89 -8.09 -18.35
C ALA A 71 3.38 -9.22 -19.26
N LEU A 72 2.33 -9.89 -18.83
CA LEU A 72 1.68 -10.98 -19.59
C LEU A 72 0.57 -10.48 -20.53
N ARG A 73 0.29 -9.17 -20.56
CA ARG A 73 -0.75 -8.53 -21.39
C ARG A 73 -2.12 -9.16 -21.16
N LEU A 74 -2.50 -9.35 -19.89
CA LEU A 74 -3.79 -9.89 -19.51
C LEU A 74 -4.84 -8.78 -19.43
N ASP A 75 -6.12 -9.15 -19.50
CA ASP A 75 -7.23 -8.19 -19.52
C ASP A 75 -7.48 -7.57 -18.14
N ALA A 76 -7.20 -8.33 -17.06
CA ALA A 76 -7.27 -7.85 -15.69
C ALA A 76 -6.39 -8.68 -14.73
N GLY A 77 -6.13 -8.13 -13.55
CA GLY A 77 -5.55 -8.82 -12.41
C GLY A 77 -6.50 -8.78 -11.21
N ILE A 78 -6.50 -9.83 -10.42
CA ILE A 78 -7.28 -9.95 -9.19
C ILE A 78 -6.37 -10.35 -8.05
N VAL A 79 -6.47 -9.65 -6.93
CA VAL A 79 -5.76 -9.97 -5.69
C VAL A 79 -6.77 -10.32 -4.61
N ILE A 80 -6.57 -11.46 -3.97
CA ILE A 80 -7.33 -11.91 -2.82
C ILE A 80 -6.52 -11.60 -1.58
N SER A 81 -6.86 -10.50 -0.90
CA SER A 81 -6.18 -10.03 0.30
C SER A 81 -6.98 -8.95 1.04
N ALA A 82 -6.84 -8.92 2.36
CA ALA A 82 -7.28 -7.82 3.21
C ALA A 82 -6.07 -7.02 3.77
N SER A 83 -4.91 -7.04 3.07
CA SER A 83 -3.71 -6.28 3.41
C SER A 83 -3.26 -6.53 4.86
N HIS A 84 -3.33 -5.52 5.71
CA HIS A 84 -2.85 -5.53 7.10
C HIS A 84 -3.87 -6.01 8.14
N ASN A 85 -5.08 -6.37 7.73
CA ASN A 85 -6.11 -6.89 8.63
C ASN A 85 -5.73 -8.29 9.17
N PRO A 86 -6.33 -8.74 10.29
CA PRO A 86 -6.15 -10.10 10.80
C PRO A 86 -6.65 -11.15 9.80
N TYR A 87 -6.31 -12.41 10.02
CA TYR A 87 -6.50 -13.49 9.04
C TYR A 87 -7.96 -13.82 8.73
N GLU A 88 -8.88 -13.51 9.66
CA GLU A 88 -10.33 -13.71 9.51
C GLU A 88 -10.93 -12.85 8.41
N ASP A 89 -10.36 -11.66 8.20
CA ASP A 89 -10.77 -10.78 7.14
C ASP A 89 -10.19 -11.22 5.80
N ASN A 90 -10.91 -10.95 4.71
CA ASN A 90 -10.37 -11.07 3.37
C ASN A 90 -11.06 -10.07 2.44
N GLY A 91 -10.44 -9.81 1.28
CA GLY A 91 -10.91 -8.86 0.29
C GLY A 91 -10.57 -9.31 -1.13
N ILE A 92 -11.19 -8.65 -2.09
CA ILE A 92 -10.91 -8.85 -3.51
C ILE A 92 -10.63 -7.47 -4.10
N LYS A 93 -9.46 -7.33 -4.71
CA LYS A 93 -9.01 -6.09 -5.37
C LYS A 93 -8.85 -6.38 -6.86
N PHE A 94 -9.35 -5.49 -7.70
CA PHE A 94 -9.25 -5.61 -9.14
C PHE A 94 -8.24 -4.64 -9.73
N PHE A 95 -7.49 -5.10 -10.73
CA PHE A 95 -6.55 -4.31 -11.51
C PHE A 95 -6.92 -4.41 -13.00
N SER A 96 -6.86 -3.29 -13.69
CA SER A 96 -7.03 -3.22 -15.14
C SER A 96 -5.80 -3.77 -15.89
N SER A 97 -5.91 -3.92 -17.18
CA SER A 97 -4.82 -4.43 -18.04
C SER A 97 -3.54 -3.60 -18.00
N ASP A 98 -3.63 -2.33 -17.61
CA ASP A 98 -2.50 -1.43 -17.39
C ASP A 98 -1.92 -1.50 -15.96
N GLY A 99 -2.47 -2.38 -15.10
CA GLY A 99 -2.00 -2.65 -13.75
C GLY A 99 -2.43 -1.61 -12.70
N PHE A 100 -3.29 -0.66 -13.05
CA PHE A 100 -3.93 0.23 -12.06
C PHE A 100 -5.17 -0.43 -11.46
N LYS A 101 -5.57 0.02 -10.28
CA LYS A 101 -6.89 -0.36 -9.72
C LYS A 101 -7.99 0.00 -10.71
N LEU A 102 -9.04 -0.81 -10.76
CA LEU A 102 -10.19 -0.51 -11.64
C LEU A 102 -10.81 0.84 -11.28
N PRO A 103 -11.31 1.60 -12.27
CA PRO A 103 -12.14 2.78 -12.04
C PRO A 103 -13.40 2.46 -11.22
N ASP A 104 -13.87 3.41 -10.39
CA ASP A 104 -15.06 3.23 -9.53
C ASP A 104 -16.31 2.83 -10.32
N GLU A 105 -16.47 3.37 -11.53
CA GLU A 105 -17.61 3.06 -12.40
C GLU A 105 -17.61 1.58 -12.81
N ILE A 106 -16.43 1.00 -13.03
CA ILE A 106 -16.29 -0.42 -13.40
C ILE A 106 -16.54 -1.29 -12.17
N GLU A 107 -15.97 -0.94 -10.99
CA GLU A 107 -16.22 -1.66 -9.74
C GLU A 107 -17.71 -1.63 -9.40
N LYS A 108 -18.36 -0.47 -9.50
CA LYS A 108 -19.80 -0.32 -9.27
C LYS A 108 -20.63 -1.17 -10.23
N SER A 109 -20.24 -1.23 -11.51
CA SER A 109 -20.91 -2.09 -12.48
C SER A 109 -20.83 -3.57 -12.13
N ILE A 110 -19.69 -4.00 -11.55
CA ILE A 110 -19.53 -5.36 -11.02
C ILE A 110 -20.45 -5.57 -9.82
N GLU A 111 -20.46 -4.64 -8.85
CA GLU A 111 -21.29 -4.72 -7.65
C GLU A 111 -22.80 -4.80 -7.98
N GLU A 112 -23.28 -3.97 -8.91
CA GLU A 112 -24.67 -3.98 -9.38
C GLU A 112 -25.05 -5.35 -9.97
N LEU A 113 -24.16 -5.97 -10.74
CA LEU A 113 -24.39 -7.30 -11.30
C LEU A 113 -24.35 -8.43 -10.27
N VAL A 114 -23.60 -8.28 -9.16
CA VAL A 114 -23.56 -9.30 -8.11
C VAL A 114 -24.94 -9.54 -7.48
N VAL A 115 -25.75 -8.50 -7.36
CA VAL A 115 -27.11 -8.57 -6.81
C VAL A 115 -28.20 -8.83 -7.85
N ASP A 116 -27.86 -8.82 -9.16
CA ASP A 116 -28.80 -9.07 -10.26
C ASP A 116 -29.16 -10.55 -10.34
N ASP A 117 -30.43 -10.90 -10.16
CA ASP A 117 -30.94 -12.27 -10.28
C ASP A 117 -30.80 -12.85 -11.69
N GLY A 118 -30.70 -12.01 -12.71
CA GLY A 118 -30.45 -12.38 -14.09
C GLY A 118 -29.00 -12.75 -14.41
N LEU A 119 -28.08 -12.56 -13.45
CA LEU A 119 -26.67 -12.93 -13.64
C LEU A 119 -26.53 -14.43 -13.87
N GLY A 120 -26.07 -14.85 -15.02
CA GLY A 120 -25.84 -16.26 -15.36
C GLY A 120 -27.02 -16.97 -16.02
N THR A 121 -28.10 -16.27 -16.38
CA THR A 121 -29.18 -16.85 -17.19
C THR A 121 -28.72 -17.21 -18.62
N LYS A 122 -27.68 -16.49 -19.12
CA LYS A 122 -27.03 -16.78 -20.41
C LYS A 122 -25.56 -17.10 -20.16
N ARG A 123 -25.21 -18.35 -20.06
CA ARG A 123 -23.82 -18.82 -19.87
C ARG A 123 -23.28 -19.42 -21.16
N PRO A 124 -21.99 -19.25 -21.43
CA PRO A 124 -21.27 -20.03 -22.43
C PRO A 124 -21.37 -21.52 -22.15
N SER A 125 -21.30 -22.33 -23.17
CA SER A 125 -21.32 -23.80 -23.06
C SER A 125 -20.30 -24.41 -24.01
N GLY A 126 -19.97 -25.69 -23.79
CA GLY A 126 -19.03 -26.40 -24.65
C GLY A 126 -17.65 -25.77 -24.68
N SER A 127 -17.17 -25.47 -25.88
CA SER A 127 -15.85 -24.87 -26.12
C SER A 127 -15.70 -23.41 -25.65
N ASP A 128 -16.80 -22.73 -25.36
CA ASP A 128 -16.82 -21.33 -24.97
C ASP A 128 -16.65 -21.12 -23.46
N ILE A 129 -16.61 -22.21 -22.68
CA ILE A 129 -16.29 -22.16 -21.25
C ILE A 129 -14.79 -21.83 -21.08
N GLY A 130 -14.49 -20.93 -20.13
CA GLY A 130 -13.11 -20.55 -19.80
C GLY A 130 -12.32 -21.69 -19.14
N LYS A 131 -11.01 -21.60 -19.23
CA LYS A 131 -10.07 -22.57 -18.65
C LYS A 131 -9.16 -21.93 -17.62
N ALA A 132 -8.89 -22.63 -16.54
CA ALA A 132 -7.88 -22.24 -15.54
C ALA A 132 -6.50 -22.82 -15.89
N TYR A 133 -5.49 -21.97 -15.76
CA TYR A 133 -4.07 -22.31 -15.94
C TYR A 133 -3.31 -21.96 -14.66
N ARG A 134 -2.19 -22.62 -14.42
CA ARG A 134 -1.25 -22.26 -13.36
C ARG A 134 0.05 -21.72 -13.96
N LEU A 135 0.58 -20.65 -13.37
CA LEU A 135 1.88 -20.07 -13.70
C LEU A 135 2.82 -20.27 -12.50
N ASP A 136 3.63 -21.31 -12.56
CA ASP A 136 4.45 -21.74 -11.43
C ASP A 136 5.69 -20.84 -11.21
N ASP A 137 6.17 -20.15 -12.25
CA ASP A 137 7.33 -19.27 -12.21
C ASP A 137 7.00 -17.78 -11.92
N ALA A 138 5.75 -17.48 -11.55
CA ALA A 138 5.28 -16.11 -11.29
C ALA A 138 6.14 -15.36 -10.28
N THR A 139 6.49 -16.01 -9.16
CA THR A 139 7.33 -15.43 -8.12
C THR A 139 8.74 -15.13 -8.64
N GLY A 140 9.34 -16.05 -9.40
CA GLY A 140 10.67 -15.85 -10.00
C GLY A 140 10.68 -14.68 -10.99
N ARG A 141 9.66 -14.55 -11.83
CA ARG A 141 9.51 -13.41 -12.76
C ARG A 141 9.45 -12.07 -12.01
N TYR A 142 8.71 -12.03 -10.90
CA TYR A 142 8.61 -10.81 -10.12
C TYR A 142 9.91 -10.50 -9.37
N ILE A 143 10.64 -11.49 -8.84
CA ILE A 143 11.98 -11.34 -8.24
C ILE A 143 12.95 -10.73 -9.26
N GLU A 144 13.03 -11.31 -10.46
CA GLU A 144 13.90 -10.79 -11.53
C GLU A 144 13.52 -9.35 -11.91
N TYR A 145 12.22 -9.07 -11.99
CA TYR A 145 11.75 -7.72 -12.25
C TYR A 145 12.19 -6.73 -11.18
N ILE A 146 11.99 -7.05 -9.89
CA ILE A 146 12.42 -6.18 -8.78
C ILE A 146 13.93 -5.88 -8.89
N LYS A 147 14.75 -6.90 -9.10
CA LYS A 147 16.21 -6.72 -9.26
C LYS A 147 16.56 -5.81 -10.43
N SER A 148 15.77 -5.85 -11.51
CA SER A 148 16.00 -5.01 -12.69
C SER A 148 15.71 -3.52 -12.47
N THR A 149 15.06 -3.14 -11.36
CA THR A 149 14.73 -1.74 -11.04
C THR A 149 15.93 -0.92 -10.55
N VAL A 150 17.02 -1.58 -10.17
CA VAL A 150 18.29 -0.94 -9.83
C VAL A 150 19.33 -1.15 -10.95
N PRO A 151 20.38 -0.32 -11.04
CA PRO A 151 21.40 -0.45 -12.10
C PRO A 151 22.07 -1.82 -12.12
N LYS A 152 22.40 -2.30 -13.31
CA LYS A 152 23.17 -3.55 -13.48
C LYS A 152 24.49 -3.49 -12.69
N GLY A 153 24.85 -4.60 -12.05
CA GLY A 153 26.09 -4.70 -11.27
C GLY A 153 25.98 -4.14 -9.84
N VAL A 154 24.81 -3.66 -9.43
CA VAL A 154 24.59 -3.32 -8.02
C VAL A 154 24.68 -4.58 -7.17
N THR A 155 25.48 -4.52 -6.10
CA THR A 155 25.58 -5.55 -5.07
C THR A 155 25.21 -4.96 -3.71
N LEU A 156 24.57 -5.77 -2.87
CA LEU A 156 24.28 -5.49 -1.47
C LEU A 156 25.26 -6.21 -0.53
N GLU A 157 26.38 -6.74 -1.05
CA GLU A 157 27.43 -7.35 -0.24
C GLU A 157 27.88 -6.40 0.90
N GLY A 158 28.03 -6.97 2.10
CA GLY A 158 28.35 -6.22 3.30
C GLY A 158 27.14 -5.52 3.96
N ILE A 159 25.95 -5.62 3.37
CA ILE A 159 24.72 -5.18 4.04
C ILE A 159 24.06 -6.36 4.74
N LYS A 160 23.90 -6.24 6.06
CA LYS A 160 23.10 -7.14 6.89
C LYS A 160 21.74 -6.50 7.13
N VAL A 161 20.65 -7.23 6.87
CA VAL A 161 19.28 -6.73 6.98
C VAL A 161 18.38 -7.75 7.67
N VAL A 162 17.45 -7.28 8.49
CA VAL A 162 16.35 -8.09 9.02
C VAL A 162 15.11 -7.82 8.19
N VAL A 163 14.43 -8.85 7.73
CA VAL A 163 13.18 -8.77 6.98
C VAL A 163 12.07 -9.48 7.73
N ASP A 164 11.05 -8.75 8.13
CA ASP A 164 9.80 -9.28 8.68
C ASP A 164 8.78 -9.39 7.55
N CYS A 165 8.42 -10.62 7.20
CA CYS A 165 7.50 -10.93 6.11
C CYS A 165 6.04 -10.95 6.54
N ALA A 166 5.72 -10.67 7.80
CA ALA A 166 4.35 -10.69 8.36
C ALA A 166 3.62 -12.04 8.15
N ASN A 167 4.32 -13.16 7.94
CA ASN A 167 3.77 -14.41 7.43
C ASN A 167 2.87 -14.21 6.18
N GLY A 168 3.12 -13.14 5.42
CA GLY A 168 2.34 -12.68 4.27
C GLY A 168 2.99 -12.99 2.93
N ALA A 169 2.48 -12.37 1.88
CA ALA A 169 2.83 -12.66 0.49
C ALA A 169 4.30 -12.42 0.12
N ALA A 170 5.01 -11.57 0.89
CA ALA A 170 6.43 -11.28 0.66
C ALA A 170 7.40 -12.39 1.13
N TYR A 171 6.92 -13.44 1.81
CA TYR A 171 7.77 -14.44 2.48
C TYR A 171 8.82 -15.11 1.57
N LYS A 172 8.55 -15.21 0.28
CA LYS A 172 9.51 -15.71 -0.72
C LYS A 172 10.19 -14.60 -1.53
N THR A 173 9.53 -13.47 -1.76
CA THR A 173 10.01 -12.45 -2.71
C THR A 173 11.12 -11.59 -2.13
N THR A 174 10.86 -10.80 -1.09
CA THR A 174 11.85 -9.85 -0.55
C THR A 174 13.12 -10.53 -0.05
N PRO A 175 13.07 -11.64 0.74
CA PRO A 175 14.28 -12.32 1.16
C PRO A 175 15.15 -12.81 0.00
N TRP A 176 14.53 -13.35 -1.06
CA TRP A 176 15.27 -13.85 -2.21
C TRP A 176 15.90 -12.73 -3.04
N VAL A 177 15.14 -11.65 -3.32
CA VAL A 177 15.69 -10.46 -4.00
C VAL A 177 16.97 -9.97 -3.34
N LEU A 178 16.95 -9.85 -2.01
CA LEU A 178 18.07 -9.29 -1.26
C LEU A 178 19.26 -10.26 -1.16
N ARG A 179 19.00 -11.57 -0.99
CA ARG A 179 20.05 -12.60 -0.99
C ARG A 179 20.74 -12.73 -2.32
N GLU A 180 19.98 -12.73 -3.41
CA GLU A 180 20.55 -12.82 -4.77
C GLU A 180 21.39 -11.60 -5.16
N LEU A 181 21.15 -10.45 -4.49
CA LEU A 181 22.01 -9.26 -4.62
C LEU A 181 23.17 -9.24 -3.61
N GLY A 182 23.37 -10.29 -2.82
CA GLY A 182 24.52 -10.46 -1.92
C GLY A 182 24.32 -9.96 -0.49
N ALA A 183 23.09 -9.57 -0.07
CA ALA A 183 22.84 -9.16 1.32
C ALA A 183 22.84 -10.37 2.28
N GLU A 184 23.31 -10.16 3.50
CA GLU A 184 23.08 -11.07 4.63
C GLU A 184 21.67 -10.82 5.17
N VAL A 185 20.76 -11.76 4.96
CA VAL A 185 19.32 -11.59 5.27
C VAL A 185 18.90 -12.49 6.40
N ILE A 186 18.47 -11.88 7.51
CA ILE A 186 17.79 -12.52 8.62
C ILE A 186 16.31 -12.37 8.42
N VAL A 187 15.57 -13.48 8.37
CA VAL A 187 14.13 -13.45 8.06
C VAL A 187 13.33 -13.76 9.31
N LEU A 188 12.28 -12.97 9.53
CA LEU A 188 11.27 -13.15 10.56
C LEU A 188 9.92 -13.40 9.90
N ASN A 189 9.08 -14.21 10.55
CA ASN A 189 7.69 -14.43 10.15
C ASN A 189 7.53 -14.79 8.65
N ASP A 190 8.28 -15.84 8.24
CA ASP A 190 8.31 -16.34 6.85
C ASP A 190 7.69 -17.74 6.70
N LYS A 191 6.94 -18.20 7.73
CA LYS A 191 6.29 -19.52 7.77
C LYS A 191 4.77 -19.38 7.88
N PRO A 192 4.10 -18.97 6.79
CA PRO A 192 2.66 -18.82 6.82
C PRO A 192 1.95 -20.15 7.00
N ASP A 193 0.98 -20.22 7.91
CA ASP A 193 0.11 -21.39 8.15
C ASP A 193 -1.36 -21.16 7.75
N GLY A 194 -1.66 -19.96 7.25
CA GLY A 194 -2.99 -19.53 6.83
C GLY A 194 -3.75 -18.73 7.87
N SER A 195 -3.33 -18.77 9.15
CA SER A 195 -3.97 -18.07 10.27
C SER A 195 -3.07 -17.04 10.97
N ASN A 196 -1.77 -17.07 10.70
CA ASN A 196 -0.77 -16.27 11.39
C ASN A 196 -0.31 -15.00 10.63
N ILE A 197 -0.97 -14.64 9.54
CA ILE A 197 -0.68 -13.42 8.78
C ILE A 197 -0.94 -12.17 9.63
N ASN A 198 0.02 -11.23 9.71
CA ASN A 198 -0.03 -9.99 10.50
C ASN A 198 -0.22 -10.20 12.03
N ASP A 199 -0.15 -11.42 12.55
CA ASP A 199 -0.37 -11.69 13.96
C ASP A 199 0.85 -11.27 14.79
N GLY A 200 0.76 -10.10 15.42
CA GLY A 200 1.82 -9.51 16.23
C GLY A 200 3.13 -9.25 15.48
N CYS A 201 3.09 -9.12 14.15
CA CYS A 201 4.26 -8.99 13.29
C CYS A 201 4.02 -8.03 12.11
N GLY A 202 5.06 -7.82 11.32
CA GLY A 202 5.01 -7.00 10.12
C GLY A 202 4.92 -5.49 10.38
N ALA A 203 4.40 -4.75 9.41
CA ALA A 203 4.43 -3.29 9.39
C ALA A 203 3.60 -2.62 10.51
N LEU A 204 2.60 -3.32 11.07
CA LEU A 204 1.79 -2.80 12.17
C LEU A 204 2.41 -3.05 13.56
N TYR A 205 3.24 -4.09 13.71
CA TYR A 205 3.84 -4.53 14.96
C TYR A 205 5.36 -4.65 14.83
N PRO A 206 6.08 -3.52 14.69
CA PRO A 206 7.50 -3.52 14.35
C PRO A 206 8.43 -3.81 15.53
N GLU A 207 7.93 -4.12 16.73
CA GLU A 207 8.71 -4.29 17.95
C GLU A 207 9.69 -5.47 17.83
N MET A 208 9.24 -6.56 17.21
CA MET A 208 10.08 -7.74 16.95
C MET A 208 11.22 -7.38 15.98
N LEU A 209 10.91 -6.65 14.90
CA LEU A 209 11.90 -6.14 13.95
C LEU A 209 12.95 -5.27 14.64
N GLN A 210 12.53 -4.30 15.47
CA GLN A 210 13.41 -3.40 16.19
C GLN A 210 14.38 -4.15 17.13
N LYS A 211 13.86 -5.17 17.84
CA LYS A 211 14.67 -6.03 18.72
C LYS A 211 15.68 -6.83 17.90
N ALA A 212 15.25 -7.47 16.82
CA ALA A 212 16.11 -8.28 15.98
C ALA A 212 17.21 -7.45 15.29
N VAL A 213 16.91 -6.24 14.79
CA VAL A 213 17.92 -5.33 14.22
C VAL A 213 19.03 -5.05 15.22
N ARG A 214 18.69 -4.71 16.47
CA ARG A 214 19.70 -4.46 17.52
C ARG A 214 20.47 -5.72 17.90
N GLN A 215 19.78 -6.85 18.07
CA GLN A 215 20.37 -8.13 18.46
C GLN A 215 21.40 -8.62 17.45
N HIS A 216 21.08 -8.54 16.17
CA HIS A 216 21.93 -9.00 15.09
C HIS A 216 22.87 -7.92 14.55
N ARG A 217 22.83 -6.70 15.12
CA ARG A 217 23.61 -5.55 14.64
C ARG A 217 23.41 -5.33 13.15
N ALA A 218 22.16 -5.44 12.67
CA ALA A 218 21.82 -5.26 11.28
C ALA A 218 21.88 -3.79 10.88
N HIS A 219 22.19 -3.51 9.62
CA HIS A 219 22.29 -2.16 9.09
C HIS A 219 20.91 -1.51 8.87
N ALA A 220 19.88 -2.35 8.67
CA ALA A 220 18.49 -1.93 8.54
C ALA A 220 17.54 -3.07 8.87
N GLY A 221 16.29 -2.73 9.20
CA GLY A 221 15.17 -3.64 9.25
C GLY A 221 14.10 -3.23 8.24
N ILE A 222 13.37 -4.21 7.72
CA ILE A 222 12.29 -4.06 6.76
C ILE A 222 11.11 -4.87 7.30
N ALA A 223 9.92 -4.28 7.40
CA ALA A 223 8.69 -4.99 7.71
C ALA A 223 7.64 -4.72 6.65
N HIS A 224 7.10 -5.78 6.06
CA HIS A 224 5.96 -5.71 5.15
C HIS A 224 4.64 -5.89 5.90
N ASP A 225 3.54 -5.51 5.27
CA ASP A 225 2.21 -5.98 5.64
C ASP A 225 1.85 -7.25 4.85
N GLY A 226 0.68 -7.82 5.14
CA GLY A 226 0.32 -9.15 4.64
C GLY A 226 0.36 -9.34 3.13
N ASP A 227 0.06 -8.31 2.33
CA ASP A 227 0.13 -8.35 0.86
C ASP A 227 1.28 -7.53 0.27
N ALA A 228 2.15 -7.02 1.12
CA ALA A 228 3.40 -6.34 0.81
C ALA A 228 3.28 -5.16 -0.17
N ASP A 229 2.14 -4.50 -0.20
CA ASP A 229 2.00 -3.22 -0.87
C ASP A 229 2.56 -2.07 -0.02
N ARG A 230 2.85 -2.34 1.28
CA ARG A 230 3.47 -1.44 2.25
C ARG A 230 4.78 -1.98 2.78
N THR A 231 5.61 -1.05 3.24
CA THR A 231 6.83 -1.38 3.98
C THR A 231 7.20 -0.29 4.97
N ILE A 232 7.52 -0.70 6.19
CA ILE A 232 8.06 0.14 7.25
C ILE A 232 9.50 -0.29 7.50
N PHE A 233 10.34 0.64 7.89
CA PHE A 233 11.75 0.38 8.10
C PHE A 233 12.17 0.62 9.54
N CYS A 234 13.33 0.07 9.87
CA CYS A 234 14.02 0.29 11.13
C CYS A 234 15.49 0.61 10.82
N ASP A 235 16.03 1.65 11.45
CA ASP A 235 17.45 1.98 11.30
C ASP A 235 18.33 1.06 12.16
N GLU A 236 19.64 1.13 11.98
CA GLU A 236 20.64 0.31 12.73
C GLU A 236 20.59 0.50 14.26
N LYS A 237 19.88 1.52 14.75
CA LYS A 237 19.67 1.79 16.18
C LYS A 237 18.36 1.24 16.73
N GLY A 238 17.57 0.58 15.87
CA GLY A 238 16.25 0.08 16.22
C GLY A 238 15.15 1.14 16.24
N ARG A 239 15.33 2.28 15.57
CA ARG A 239 14.31 3.33 15.47
C ARG A 239 13.50 3.15 14.20
N ILE A 240 12.19 3.28 14.32
CA ILE A 240 11.30 3.18 13.17
C ILE A 240 11.53 4.35 12.23
N VAL A 241 11.57 4.04 10.94
CA VAL A 241 11.60 4.97 9.82
C VAL A 241 10.33 4.75 9.01
N ASN A 242 9.42 5.70 9.06
CA ASN A 242 8.11 5.58 8.42
C ASN A 242 8.12 6.01 6.95
N GLY A 243 6.98 5.84 6.26
CA GLY A 243 6.83 6.16 4.85
C GLY A 243 7.19 7.61 4.50
N ASP A 244 6.91 8.59 5.35
CA ASP A 244 7.25 9.99 5.08
C ASP A 244 8.78 10.20 4.99
N GLN A 245 9.54 9.57 5.88
CA GLN A 245 10.99 9.66 5.85
C GLN A 245 11.57 8.94 4.62
N ILE A 246 10.99 7.80 4.23
CA ILE A 246 11.39 7.08 3.02
C ILE A 246 11.06 7.91 1.78
N ILE A 247 9.87 8.49 1.69
CA ILE A 247 9.48 9.39 0.61
C ILE A 247 10.51 10.55 0.51
N GLY A 248 10.87 11.15 1.63
CA GLY A 248 11.81 12.25 1.65
C GLY A 248 13.19 11.89 1.09
N ILE A 249 13.80 10.81 1.57
CA ILE A 249 15.15 10.42 1.10
C ILE A 249 15.16 9.94 -0.35
N CYS A 250 14.14 9.17 -0.76
CA CYS A 250 14.03 8.69 -2.15
C CYS A 250 13.75 9.85 -3.12
N ALA A 251 12.86 10.78 -2.76
CA ALA A 251 12.59 11.96 -3.60
C ALA A 251 13.84 12.83 -3.81
N ARG A 252 14.61 13.07 -2.73
CA ARG A 252 15.89 13.79 -2.83
C ARG A 252 16.86 13.10 -3.77
N GLU A 253 16.95 11.76 -3.68
CA GLU A 253 17.83 11.00 -4.55
C GLU A 253 17.37 11.03 -6.00
N LEU A 254 16.10 10.76 -6.28
CA LEU A 254 15.53 10.86 -7.63
C LEU A 254 15.74 12.24 -8.25
N LYS A 255 15.60 13.31 -7.46
CA LYS A 255 15.89 14.68 -7.92
C LYS A 255 17.36 14.86 -8.28
N ARG A 256 18.29 14.37 -7.44
CA ARG A 256 19.75 14.46 -7.71
C ARG A 256 20.16 13.72 -8.98
N GLU A 257 19.43 12.66 -9.30
CA GLU A 257 19.65 11.88 -10.53
C GLU A 257 18.92 12.47 -11.75
N GLY A 258 18.18 13.57 -11.59
CA GLY A 258 17.36 14.16 -12.65
C GLY A 258 16.15 13.31 -13.04
N ARG A 259 15.76 12.37 -12.20
CA ARG A 259 14.70 11.36 -12.44
C ARG A 259 13.36 11.69 -11.79
N LEU A 260 13.29 12.70 -10.94
CA LEU A 260 12.03 13.11 -10.30
C LEU A 260 11.21 13.98 -11.26
N LYS A 261 10.21 13.40 -11.92
CA LYS A 261 9.39 14.09 -12.93
C LYS A 261 8.66 15.30 -12.31
N GLY A 262 8.79 16.45 -12.95
CA GLY A 262 8.23 17.72 -12.47
C GLY A 262 8.79 18.20 -11.13
N ASN A 263 9.87 17.60 -10.62
CA ASN A 263 10.39 17.84 -9.27
C ASN A 263 9.27 17.76 -8.21
N THR A 264 8.35 16.82 -8.35
CA THR A 264 7.12 16.74 -7.56
C THR A 264 6.96 15.40 -6.88
N VAL A 265 6.52 15.44 -5.63
CA VAL A 265 6.07 14.29 -4.83
C VAL A 265 4.58 14.41 -4.58
N VAL A 266 3.84 13.32 -4.73
CA VAL A 266 2.42 13.24 -4.39
C VAL A 266 2.25 12.38 -3.15
N SER A 267 1.51 12.88 -2.14
CA SER A 267 1.15 12.12 -0.96
C SER A 267 -0.23 12.52 -0.43
N THR A 268 -0.63 11.99 0.72
CA THR A 268 -1.94 12.29 1.29
C THR A 268 -1.89 13.47 2.27
N VAL A 269 -3.07 13.95 2.64
CA VAL A 269 -3.22 14.94 3.72
C VAL A 269 -2.73 14.44 5.09
N MET A 270 -2.45 13.14 5.23
CA MET A 270 -1.92 12.57 6.47
C MET A 270 -0.40 12.68 6.59
N SER A 271 0.31 12.91 5.49
CA SER A 271 1.77 13.04 5.53
C SER A 271 2.24 14.18 6.38
N ASN A 272 3.33 13.96 7.09
CA ASN A 272 3.87 14.83 8.12
C ASN A 272 4.32 16.21 7.56
N LEU A 273 4.09 17.27 8.32
CA LEU A 273 4.55 18.62 7.97
C LEU A 273 6.08 18.67 7.85
N GLY A 274 6.79 17.84 8.61
CA GLY A 274 8.24 17.72 8.53
C GLY A 274 8.73 17.23 7.16
N LEU A 275 7.99 16.30 6.53
CA LEU A 275 8.26 15.90 5.14
C LEU A 275 8.09 17.09 4.18
N GLU A 276 6.97 17.83 4.28
CA GLU A 276 6.71 18.98 3.42
C GLU A 276 7.83 20.02 3.51
N ARG A 277 8.23 20.41 4.74
CA ARG A 277 9.34 21.34 4.98
C ARG A 277 10.67 20.84 4.41
N TYR A 278 10.91 19.54 4.55
CA TYR A 278 12.11 18.93 3.99
C TYR A 278 12.13 18.95 2.46
N LEU A 279 10.99 18.64 1.83
CA LEU A 279 10.86 18.66 0.37
C LEU A 279 11.01 20.09 -0.16
N GLU A 280 10.35 21.09 0.46
CA GLU A 280 10.49 22.52 0.14
C GLU A 280 11.95 22.98 0.18
N LYS A 281 12.66 22.66 1.28
CA LYS A 281 14.10 22.97 1.45
C LYS A 281 14.97 22.37 0.34
N ASN A 282 14.55 21.22 -0.21
CA ASN A 282 15.25 20.58 -1.32
C ASN A 282 14.70 21.02 -2.69
N GLY A 283 13.82 22.01 -2.77
CA GLY A 283 13.21 22.50 -4.01
C GLY A 283 12.36 21.44 -4.72
N ILE A 284 11.67 20.61 -3.94
CA ILE A 284 10.74 19.59 -4.42
C ILE A 284 9.33 20.05 -4.11
N LYS A 285 8.46 20.07 -5.11
CA LYS A 285 7.05 20.39 -4.95
C LYS A 285 6.34 19.23 -4.23
N PHE A 286 5.42 19.59 -3.33
CA PHE A 286 4.63 18.62 -2.59
C PHE A 286 3.15 18.81 -2.87
N ILE A 287 2.48 17.74 -3.32
CA ILE A 287 1.03 17.74 -3.61
C ILE A 287 0.35 16.78 -2.63
N ARG A 288 -0.68 17.30 -1.95
CA ARG A 288 -1.51 16.50 -1.03
C ARG A 288 -2.82 16.11 -1.69
N THR A 289 -3.18 14.83 -1.56
CA THR A 289 -4.47 14.26 -1.98
C THR A 289 -5.32 13.90 -0.75
N LYS A 290 -6.54 13.46 -0.98
CA LYS A 290 -7.33 12.75 0.03
C LYS A 290 -6.59 11.49 0.49
N VAL A 291 -6.97 10.95 1.65
CA VAL A 291 -6.42 9.69 2.16
C VAL A 291 -6.87 8.53 1.28
N GLY A 292 -5.94 7.68 0.93
CA GLY A 292 -6.12 6.49 0.10
C GLY A 292 -5.11 6.45 -1.04
N ASP A 293 -4.48 5.31 -1.20
CA ASP A 293 -3.46 5.02 -2.20
C ASP A 293 -3.94 5.30 -3.64
N ARG A 294 -5.22 5.05 -3.90
CA ARG A 294 -5.87 5.33 -5.17
C ARG A 294 -5.77 6.79 -5.56
N PHE A 295 -6.09 7.72 -4.64
CA PHE A 295 -6.02 9.17 -4.92
C PHE A 295 -4.59 9.64 -5.19
N VAL A 296 -3.60 9.00 -4.55
CA VAL A 296 -2.18 9.26 -4.83
C VAL A 296 -1.85 8.80 -6.25
N ALA A 297 -2.18 7.55 -6.60
CA ALA A 297 -1.91 6.98 -7.92
C ALA A 297 -2.60 7.76 -9.06
N GLU A 298 -3.88 8.12 -8.88
CA GLU A 298 -4.64 8.94 -9.84
C GLU A 298 -4.01 10.33 -10.04
N LYS A 299 -3.62 11.00 -8.94
CA LYS A 299 -2.98 12.30 -9.02
C LYS A 299 -1.61 12.23 -9.68
N MET A 300 -0.84 11.17 -9.40
CA MET A 300 0.44 10.92 -10.07
C MET A 300 0.24 10.73 -11.58
N ARG A 301 -0.73 9.89 -11.97
CA ARG A 301 -1.06 9.62 -13.38
C ARG A 301 -1.50 10.88 -14.10
N ALA A 302 -2.45 11.63 -13.54
CA ALA A 302 -2.99 12.85 -14.15
C ALA A 302 -1.94 13.95 -14.29
N GLY A 303 -0.97 14.04 -13.38
CA GLY A 303 0.09 15.05 -13.39
C GLY A 303 1.38 14.61 -14.08
N GLY A 304 1.47 13.35 -14.53
CA GLY A 304 2.70 12.78 -15.10
C GLY A 304 3.84 12.63 -14.08
N TYR A 305 3.51 12.58 -12.77
CA TYR A 305 4.48 12.43 -11.70
C TYR A 305 4.84 10.95 -11.50
N ASN A 306 6.09 10.69 -11.18
CA ASN A 306 6.57 9.30 -11.09
C ASN A 306 6.90 8.82 -9.67
N PHE A 307 6.71 9.65 -8.65
CA PHE A 307 7.01 9.26 -7.28
C PHE A 307 6.02 9.84 -6.27
N GLY A 308 5.57 9.00 -5.35
CA GLY A 308 4.63 9.37 -4.30
C GLY A 308 4.39 8.24 -3.32
N GLY A 309 3.46 8.45 -2.40
CA GLY A 309 3.09 7.41 -1.43
C GLY A 309 2.41 7.97 -0.19
N GLU A 310 2.35 7.13 0.85
CA GLU A 310 1.69 7.42 2.11
C GLU A 310 2.62 7.20 3.31
N GLN A 311 2.35 7.87 4.41
CA GLN A 311 3.03 7.69 5.69
C GLN A 311 3.00 6.22 6.16
N SER A 312 1.97 5.47 5.80
CA SER A 312 1.80 4.04 6.11
C SER A 312 2.83 3.13 5.44
N GLY A 313 3.69 3.65 4.57
CA GLY A 313 4.69 2.86 3.84
C GLY A 313 4.23 2.36 2.47
N HIS A 314 3.03 2.74 2.01
CA HIS A 314 2.59 2.49 0.63
C HIS A 314 3.28 3.48 -0.29
N ILE A 315 4.37 3.05 -0.96
CA ILE A 315 5.24 3.92 -1.76
C ILE A 315 5.22 3.48 -3.21
N ILE A 316 4.96 4.43 -4.10
CA ILE A 316 4.78 4.21 -5.53
C ILE A 316 5.96 4.82 -6.29
N PHE A 317 6.69 3.97 -6.98
CA PHE A 317 7.64 4.34 -8.03
C PHE A 317 7.00 4.02 -9.38
N SER A 318 6.25 4.96 -9.99
CA SER A 318 5.44 4.67 -11.17
C SER A 318 6.24 4.36 -12.44
N ASP A 319 7.54 4.65 -12.44
CA ASP A 319 8.44 4.17 -13.50
C ASP A 319 8.60 2.63 -13.46
N TYR A 320 8.28 2.00 -12.33
CA TYR A 320 8.39 0.56 -12.14
C TYR A 320 7.02 -0.09 -11.91
N ASN A 321 6.23 0.40 -10.96
CA ASN A 321 4.92 -0.21 -10.67
C ASN A 321 3.82 0.85 -10.51
N THR A 322 2.59 0.43 -10.75
CA THR A 322 1.39 1.30 -10.76
C THR A 322 0.72 1.45 -9.40
N THR A 323 1.17 0.68 -8.42
CA THR A 323 0.70 0.69 -7.02
C THR A 323 1.89 0.71 -6.08
N GLY A 324 1.65 0.83 -4.78
CA GLY A 324 2.69 0.66 -3.76
C GLY A 324 3.38 -0.69 -3.89
N ASP A 325 4.69 -0.69 -3.75
CA ASP A 325 5.52 -1.88 -3.92
C ASP A 325 6.57 -1.93 -2.81
N GLY A 326 6.25 -2.71 -1.77
CA GLY A 326 7.13 -2.88 -0.62
C GLY A 326 8.49 -3.47 -0.99
N PRO A 327 8.56 -4.58 -1.76
CA PRO A 327 9.82 -5.16 -2.23
C PRO A 327 10.70 -4.21 -3.05
N ILE A 328 10.12 -3.47 -4.01
CA ILE A 328 10.87 -2.45 -4.79
C ILE A 328 11.35 -1.34 -3.84
N THR A 329 10.49 -0.85 -2.94
CA THR A 329 10.87 0.19 -1.97
C THR A 329 12.01 -0.28 -1.08
N ALA A 330 11.95 -1.53 -0.58
CA ALA A 330 13.01 -2.13 0.23
C ALA A 330 14.35 -2.15 -0.52
N LEU A 331 14.36 -2.62 -1.76
CA LEU A 331 15.56 -2.66 -2.58
C LEU A 331 16.13 -1.26 -2.84
N HIS A 332 15.29 -0.29 -3.19
CA HIS A 332 15.73 1.08 -3.47
C HIS A 332 16.31 1.78 -2.24
N VAL A 333 15.77 1.55 -1.04
CA VAL A 333 16.33 2.07 0.22
C VAL A 333 17.71 1.47 0.49
N LEU A 334 17.88 0.14 0.37
CA LEU A 334 19.18 -0.51 0.59
C LEU A 334 20.19 -0.09 -0.49
N TYR A 335 19.77 0.02 -1.73
CA TYR A 335 20.60 0.57 -2.81
C TYR A 335 21.07 2.00 -2.49
N LEU A 336 20.18 2.85 -1.99
CA LEU A 336 20.51 4.22 -1.56
C LEU A 336 21.53 4.21 -0.43
N MET A 337 21.38 3.34 0.58
CA MET A 337 22.35 3.18 1.66
C MET A 337 23.74 2.80 1.11
N ARG A 338 23.78 1.80 0.22
CA ARG A 338 25.03 1.34 -0.45
C ARG A 338 25.67 2.45 -1.26
N LYS A 339 24.89 3.11 -2.11
CA LYS A 339 25.35 4.21 -2.98
C LYS A 339 25.92 5.39 -2.21
N ARG A 340 25.34 5.72 -1.07
CA ARG A 340 25.76 6.87 -0.25
C ARG A 340 26.83 6.52 0.79
N GLY A 341 27.08 5.25 1.05
CA GLY A 341 28.04 4.78 2.06
C GLY A 341 27.74 5.33 3.46
N LYS A 342 26.46 5.53 3.79
CA LYS A 342 26.04 6.13 5.06
C LYS A 342 25.12 5.18 5.84
N PRO A 343 25.22 5.13 7.19
CA PRO A 343 24.24 4.45 8.01
C PRO A 343 22.81 4.98 7.73
N PHE A 344 21.82 4.11 7.85
CA PHE A 344 20.45 4.46 7.55
C PHE A 344 19.96 5.63 8.41
N SER A 345 20.29 5.63 9.71
CA SER A 345 19.96 6.73 10.63
C SER A 345 20.47 8.10 10.15
N LYS A 346 21.61 8.12 9.44
CA LYS A 346 22.17 9.37 8.90
C LYS A 346 21.50 9.81 7.61
N LEU A 347 20.96 8.89 6.82
CA LEU A 347 20.22 9.24 5.60
C LEU A 347 18.90 9.96 5.92
N VAL A 348 18.24 9.56 7.00
CA VAL A 348 16.95 10.12 7.43
C VAL A 348 17.05 11.26 8.44
N SER A 349 18.25 11.56 8.97
CA SER A 349 18.46 12.51 10.06
C SER A 349 18.04 13.94 9.74
N ASP A 350 18.04 14.33 8.46
CA ASP A 350 17.65 15.66 8.01
C ASP A 350 16.13 15.87 7.97
N ILE A 351 15.35 14.78 8.14
CA ILE A 351 13.88 14.80 8.11
C ILE A 351 13.37 14.77 9.54
N THR A 352 13.03 15.91 10.07
CA THR A 352 12.45 16.03 11.41
C THR A 352 10.93 15.90 11.33
N LEU A 353 10.41 14.78 11.83
CA LEU A 353 8.97 14.58 11.92
C LEU A 353 8.40 15.41 13.08
N TYR A 354 7.28 16.06 12.83
CA TYR A 354 6.55 16.77 13.86
C TYR A 354 5.66 15.79 14.63
N PRO A 355 5.58 15.92 15.96
CA PRO A 355 4.57 15.20 16.73
C PRO A 355 3.17 15.38 16.15
N GLN A 356 2.42 14.28 16.12
CA GLN A 356 1.00 14.25 15.70
C GLN A 356 0.17 13.68 16.84
N VAL A 357 -1.05 14.22 17.00
CA VAL A 357 -2.10 13.67 17.85
C VAL A 357 -3.31 13.40 16.97
N LEU A 358 -3.84 12.19 17.05
CA LEU A 358 -5.05 11.79 16.34
C LEU A 358 -6.11 11.38 17.37
N ILE A 359 -7.21 12.10 17.38
CA ILE A 359 -8.35 11.83 18.28
C ILE A 359 -9.54 11.41 17.41
N ASN A 360 -10.07 10.23 17.69
CA ASN A 360 -11.29 9.74 17.07
C ASN A 360 -12.49 10.15 17.94
N VAL A 361 -13.45 10.81 17.34
CA VAL A 361 -14.70 11.20 17.98
C VAL A 361 -15.82 10.40 17.33
N GLU A 362 -16.50 9.55 18.10
CA GLU A 362 -17.67 8.80 17.64
C GLU A 362 -18.83 9.77 17.42
N THR A 363 -19.59 9.59 16.35
CA THR A 363 -20.73 10.44 16.01
C THR A 363 -21.89 9.59 15.57
N GLU A 364 -23.09 9.88 16.07
CA GLU A 364 -24.31 9.16 15.69
C GLU A 364 -24.86 9.59 14.32
N LYS A 365 -24.49 10.78 13.83
CA LYS A 365 -24.99 11.36 12.58
C LYS A 365 -23.84 11.81 11.69
N ARG A 366 -23.90 11.45 10.41
CA ARG A 366 -23.05 12.04 9.35
C ARG A 366 -23.52 13.46 9.01
N LYS A 367 -23.46 14.39 9.99
CA LYS A 367 -23.64 15.80 9.69
C LYS A 367 -22.37 16.37 9.06
N ASP A 368 -22.53 17.29 8.13
CA ASP A 368 -21.39 18.06 7.63
C ASP A 368 -20.89 19.00 8.76
N PHE A 369 -19.84 18.55 9.45
CA PHE A 369 -19.24 19.31 10.56
C PHE A 369 -18.73 20.69 10.12
N LYS A 370 -18.50 20.91 8.81
CA LYS A 370 -18.07 22.20 8.25
C LYS A 370 -19.17 23.26 8.28
N SER A 371 -20.42 22.83 8.39
CA SER A 371 -21.57 23.76 8.50
C SER A 371 -21.85 24.22 9.94
N ILE A 372 -21.05 23.77 10.93
CA ILE A 372 -21.22 24.09 12.35
C ILE A 372 -20.24 25.19 12.73
N PRO A 373 -20.73 26.44 13.01
CA PRO A 373 -19.87 27.60 13.26
C PRO A 373 -18.95 27.44 14.47
N GLU A 374 -19.37 26.73 15.51
CA GLU A 374 -18.62 26.47 16.73
C GLU A 374 -17.39 25.60 16.42
N ILE A 375 -17.55 24.57 15.60
CA ILE A 375 -16.44 23.70 15.17
C ILE A 375 -15.47 24.50 14.30
N GLU A 376 -15.96 25.31 13.36
CA GLU A 376 -15.10 26.15 12.54
C GLU A 376 -14.33 27.17 13.38
N SER A 377 -14.99 27.77 14.36
CA SER A 377 -14.39 28.77 15.27
C SER A 377 -13.25 28.17 16.10
N VAL A 378 -13.47 27.00 16.73
CA VAL A 378 -12.43 26.35 17.54
C VAL A 378 -11.23 25.93 16.68
N ILE A 379 -11.45 25.45 15.45
CA ILE A 379 -10.38 25.11 14.52
C ILE A 379 -9.55 26.34 14.15
N LYS A 380 -10.20 27.46 13.72
CA LYS A 380 -9.52 28.71 13.38
C LYS A 380 -8.72 29.28 14.54
N ASN A 381 -9.25 29.18 15.76
CA ASN A 381 -8.55 29.63 16.96
C ASN A 381 -7.31 28.77 17.26
N ALA A 382 -7.46 27.46 17.12
CA ALA A 382 -6.35 26.53 17.28
C ALA A 382 -5.24 26.74 16.20
N GLU A 383 -5.61 26.99 14.94
CA GLU A 383 -4.67 27.32 13.86
C GLU A 383 -3.86 28.59 14.17
N LYS A 384 -4.51 29.65 14.67
CA LYS A 384 -3.82 30.88 15.11
C LYS A 384 -2.79 30.57 16.20
N ARG A 385 -3.12 29.69 17.16
CA ARG A 385 -2.22 29.33 18.26
C ARG A 385 -1.04 28.48 17.80
N LEU A 386 -1.17 27.71 16.72
CA LEU A 386 -0.05 27.00 16.08
C LEU A 386 0.90 27.93 15.33
N ALA A 387 0.48 29.16 14.98
CA ALA A 387 1.30 30.23 14.39
C ALA A 387 2.21 29.74 13.23
N GLY A 388 1.68 28.91 12.34
CA GLY A 388 2.41 28.33 11.21
C GLY A 388 3.41 27.22 11.56
N ASN A 389 3.56 26.85 12.86
CA ASN A 389 4.41 25.76 13.32
C ASN A 389 3.68 24.44 13.49
N GLY A 390 2.50 24.31 12.90
CA GLY A 390 1.68 23.12 12.93
C GLY A 390 0.51 23.25 11.98
N ARG A 391 -0.35 22.22 11.96
CA ARG A 391 -1.58 22.20 11.18
C ARG A 391 -2.64 21.36 11.85
N ILE A 392 -3.87 21.56 11.45
CA ILE A 392 -5.04 20.83 11.93
C ILE A 392 -5.73 20.20 10.73
N LEU A 393 -6.18 18.96 10.90
CA LEU A 393 -7.00 18.26 9.93
C LEU A 393 -8.18 17.60 10.64
N VAL A 394 -9.38 18.09 10.39
CA VAL A 394 -10.63 17.48 10.85
C VAL A 394 -11.33 16.86 9.65
N ARG A 395 -11.68 15.58 9.74
CA ARG A 395 -12.33 14.87 8.64
C ARG A 395 -13.18 13.70 9.11
N PRO A 396 -14.23 13.33 8.36
CA PRO A 396 -14.95 12.09 8.64
C PRO A 396 -14.05 10.89 8.33
N SER A 397 -14.26 9.78 9.02
CA SER A 397 -13.73 8.48 8.64
C SER A 397 -14.49 7.97 7.41
N GLY A 398 -13.78 7.33 6.47
CA GLY A 398 -14.42 6.75 5.27
C GLY A 398 -15.23 5.50 5.59
N THR A 399 -14.85 4.74 6.63
CA THR A 399 -15.37 3.40 6.92
C THR A 399 -16.15 3.32 8.22
N GLU A 400 -15.94 4.24 9.17
CA GLU A 400 -16.52 4.20 10.50
C GLU A 400 -17.35 5.48 10.77
N PRO A 401 -18.37 5.45 11.64
CA PRO A 401 -19.13 6.64 12.04
C PRO A 401 -18.33 7.48 13.06
N LYS A 402 -17.20 8.04 12.60
CA LYS A 402 -16.25 8.81 13.43
C LYS A 402 -15.76 10.05 12.70
N ILE A 403 -15.54 11.13 13.45
CA ILE A 403 -14.75 12.27 13.02
C ILE A 403 -13.32 12.11 13.54
N ARG A 404 -12.34 12.25 12.67
CA ARG A 404 -10.93 12.20 13.02
C ARG A 404 -10.38 13.61 13.13
N VAL A 405 -9.92 13.97 14.32
CA VAL A 405 -9.24 15.24 14.62
C VAL A 405 -7.75 14.98 14.72
N MET A 406 -6.99 15.45 13.74
CA MET A 406 -5.53 15.38 13.76
C MET A 406 -4.97 16.78 14.00
N VAL A 407 -4.09 16.89 14.97
CA VAL A 407 -3.30 18.10 15.23
C VAL A 407 -1.81 17.75 15.19
N GLU A 408 -1.06 18.51 14.46
CA GLU A 408 0.37 18.31 14.24
C GLU A 408 1.11 19.62 14.54
N GLY A 409 2.25 19.53 15.22
CA GLY A 409 3.03 20.71 15.55
C GLY A 409 4.29 20.40 16.34
N LYS A 410 5.18 21.38 16.52
CA LYS A 410 6.46 21.20 17.22
C LYS A 410 6.32 20.82 18.70
N GLU A 411 5.34 21.43 19.38
CA GLU A 411 5.16 21.29 20.83
C GLU A 411 4.09 20.27 21.15
N ARG A 412 4.47 19.11 21.64
CA ARG A 412 3.57 17.99 21.93
C ARG A 412 2.44 18.37 22.89
N ARG A 413 2.75 19.08 23.98
CA ARG A 413 1.74 19.53 24.96
C ARG A 413 0.70 20.45 24.33
N LEU A 414 1.13 21.36 23.46
CA LEU A 414 0.22 22.28 22.78
C LEU A 414 -0.75 21.52 21.85
N ILE A 415 -0.24 20.62 21.01
CA ILE A 415 -1.08 19.88 20.07
C ILE A 415 -2.05 18.93 20.79
N GLU A 416 -1.66 18.30 21.90
CA GLU A 416 -2.55 17.49 22.75
C GLU A 416 -3.69 18.34 23.32
N LYS A 417 -3.36 19.54 23.85
CA LYS A 417 -4.37 20.48 24.36
C LYS A 417 -5.36 20.91 23.26
N LEU A 418 -4.84 21.35 22.10
CA LEU A 418 -5.66 21.79 20.97
C LEU A 418 -6.52 20.65 20.40
N GLY A 419 -5.96 19.44 20.27
CA GLY A 419 -6.70 18.27 19.81
C GLY A 419 -7.88 17.93 20.72
N ASN A 420 -7.67 17.99 22.04
CA ASN A 420 -8.73 17.72 23.01
C ASN A 420 -9.78 18.86 23.02
N GLU A 421 -9.39 20.13 22.90
CA GLU A 421 -10.31 21.26 22.78
C GLU A 421 -11.23 21.09 21.56
N ILE A 422 -10.66 20.77 20.38
CA ILE A 422 -11.45 20.52 19.16
C ILE A 422 -12.32 19.29 19.30
N ALA A 423 -11.79 18.18 19.81
CA ALA A 423 -12.55 16.95 19.99
C ALA A 423 -13.73 17.12 20.96
N LYS A 424 -13.58 17.96 21.99
CA LYS A 424 -14.67 18.29 22.91
C LYS A 424 -15.82 18.99 22.19
N VAL A 425 -15.52 20.05 21.42
CA VAL A 425 -16.54 20.78 20.65
C VAL A 425 -17.18 19.87 19.60
N VAL A 426 -16.40 19.04 18.92
CA VAL A 426 -16.95 18.06 17.96
C VAL A 426 -17.94 17.10 18.62
N ARG A 427 -17.66 16.59 19.83
CA ARG A 427 -18.61 15.71 20.58
C ARG A 427 -19.88 16.43 21.03
N GLU A 428 -19.78 17.71 21.31
CA GLU A 428 -20.90 18.51 21.80
C GLU A 428 -21.92 18.82 20.70
N TYR A 429 -21.47 18.96 19.46
CA TYR A 429 -22.30 19.41 18.34
C TYR A 429 -22.62 18.30 17.30
N LEU A 430 -22.01 17.11 17.40
CA LEU A 430 -22.22 15.97 16.51
C LEU A 430 -22.58 14.68 17.26
#